data_39fcd463e63a539e6b7614231dce5199
#
_entry.id   39fcd463e63a539e6b7614231dce5199
#
_cell.length_a   1.000
_cell.length_b   1.000
_cell.length_c   1.000
_cell.angle_alpha   90.00
_cell.angle_beta   90.00
_cell.angle_gamma   90.00
#
_symmetry.space_group_name_H-M   'P 1'
#
loop_
_entity.id
_entity.type
_entity.pdbx_description
1 polymer ?
#
loop_
_entity_poly.entity_id
_entity_poly.type
_entity_poly.pdbx_seq_one_letter_code
_entity_poly.pdbx_strand_id
1 'polypeptide(L)'
;MKPIVRSSEKFQVRILRPTEWEQLREKMDIDTKKICTSLLVTGMRYAELQRFRENPNWLEGQFIYLPRGSMLKVKAKQKERNIRLSDMGKTIISDLFTAPHPLPSLPAMDMKLRRLSLRILEGTPANNKTFRKTWESWLVYYYPDKSLQIAMSQGHTTITQYEHYLDMPFTEDDRKEMRKWVEGWI
;
A
#
# COMPACT_ATOMS: atom_id res chain seq x y z
N MET A 1 4.81 -11.34 19.03
CA MET A 1 5.28 -11.85 17.70
C MET A 1 6.26 -10.85 17.12
N LYS A 2 7.41 -11.26 16.57
CA LYS A 2 8.39 -10.28 16.04
C LYS A 2 7.83 -9.54 14.81
N PRO A 3 8.08 -8.22 14.68
CA PRO A 3 7.64 -7.47 13.50
C PRO A 3 8.32 -7.97 12.23
N ILE A 4 7.59 -7.95 11.12
CA ILE A 4 8.16 -8.25 9.81
C ILE A 4 8.80 -6.96 9.29
N VAL A 5 10.11 -7.00 9.05
CA VAL A 5 10.87 -5.83 8.60
C VAL A 5 11.69 -6.23 7.38
N ARG A 6 11.57 -5.46 6.31
CA ARG A 6 12.47 -5.56 5.16
C ARG A 6 13.58 -4.53 5.31
N SER A 7 14.81 -4.99 5.37
CA SER A 7 15.99 -4.12 5.34
C SER A 7 16.53 -3.99 3.91
N SER A 8 16.74 -2.77 3.46
CA SER A 8 17.79 -2.46 2.49
C SER A 8 18.94 -1.85 3.29
N GLU A 9 20.16 -1.91 2.79
CA GLU A 9 21.38 -1.47 3.51
C GLU A 9 21.30 -0.09 4.19
N LYS A 10 20.29 0.73 3.87
CA LYS A 10 20.10 2.08 4.41
C LYS A 10 18.78 2.32 5.16
N PHE A 11 17.73 1.52 4.97
CA PHE A 11 16.41 1.80 5.57
C PHE A 11 15.60 0.52 5.80
N GLN A 12 15.15 0.36 7.03
CA GLN A 12 14.17 -0.68 7.38
C GLN A 12 12.76 -0.17 7.07
N VAL A 13 11.95 -0.97 6.38
CA VAL A 13 10.54 -0.70 6.13
C VAL A 13 9.71 -1.81 6.75
N ARG A 14 8.80 -1.44 7.64
CA ARG A 14 7.88 -2.38 8.26
C ARG A 14 6.88 -2.91 7.23
N ILE A 15 6.60 -4.21 7.29
CA ILE A 15 5.49 -4.87 6.62
C ILE A 15 4.50 -5.24 7.71
N LEU A 16 3.26 -4.75 7.60
CA LEU A 16 2.23 -4.98 8.61
C LEU A 16 1.64 -6.39 8.48
N ARG A 17 1.45 -7.06 9.61
CA ARG A 17 0.50 -8.16 9.68
C ARG A 17 -0.93 -7.62 9.62
N PRO A 18 -1.92 -8.40 9.20
CA PRO A 18 -3.31 -7.95 9.20
C PRO A 18 -3.77 -7.43 10.57
N THR A 19 -3.41 -8.11 11.64
CA THR A 19 -3.72 -7.71 13.01
C THR A 19 -3.08 -6.36 13.39
N GLU A 20 -1.82 -6.13 13.00
CA GLU A 20 -1.13 -4.86 13.21
C GLU A 20 -1.78 -3.72 12.40
N TRP A 21 -2.21 -4.02 11.19
CA TRP A 21 -2.96 -3.05 10.37
C TRP A 21 -4.28 -2.65 11.04
N GLU A 22 -5.07 -3.59 11.54
CA GLU A 22 -6.33 -3.28 12.23
C GLU A 22 -6.09 -2.46 13.50
N GLN A 23 -5.11 -2.83 14.33
CA GLN A 23 -4.74 -2.06 15.52
C GLN A 23 -4.37 -0.61 15.17
N LEU A 24 -3.56 -0.44 14.12
CA LEU A 24 -3.15 0.87 13.66
C LEU A 24 -4.33 1.67 13.11
N ARG A 25 -5.17 1.03 12.29
CA ARG A 25 -6.35 1.61 11.64
C ARG A 25 -7.41 2.06 12.64
N GLU A 26 -7.64 1.31 13.71
CA GLU A 26 -8.58 1.67 14.78
C GLU A 26 -8.22 2.97 15.50
N LYS A 27 -6.95 3.26 15.62
CA LYS A 27 -6.42 4.45 16.30
C LYS A 27 -6.23 5.66 15.38
N MET A 28 -6.48 5.52 14.08
CA MET A 28 -6.45 6.63 13.13
C MET A 28 -7.71 7.48 13.22
N ASP A 29 -7.57 8.79 13.08
CA ASP A 29 -8.69 9.66 12.74
C ASP A 29 -9.26 9.30 11.35
N ILE A 30 -10.46 9.78 11.07
CA ILE A 30 -11.23 9.43 9.87
C ILE A 30 -10.42 9.69 8.58
N ASP A 31 -9.80 10.85 8.47
CA ASP A 31 -9.08 11.25 7.25
C ASP A 31 -7.81 10.43 7.04
N THR A 32 -7.04 10.24 8.11
CA THR A 32 -5.86 9.37 8.07
C THR A 32 -6.24 7.94 7.71
N LYS A 33 -7.34 7.44 8.24
CA LYS A 33 -7.87 6.11 7.92
C LYS A 33 -8.20 5.97 6.44
N LYS A 34 -8.91 6.94 5.83
CA LYS A 34 -9.23 6.96 4.40
C LYS A 34 -7.96 6.92 3.55
N ILE A 35 -7.00 7.80 3.85
CA ILE A 35 -5.73 7.88 3.14
C ILE A 35 -4.95 6.57 3.24
N CYS A 36 -4.75 6.04 4.45
CA CYS A 36 -3.94 4.85 4.68
C CYS A 36 -4.59 3.58 4.12
N THR A 37 -5.92 3.46 4.21
CA THR A 37 -6.65 2.33 3.62
C THR A 37 -6.53 2.35 2.09
N SER A 38 -6.63 3.54 1.48
CA SER A 38 -6.42 3.71 0.03
C SER A 38 -5.00 3.35 -0.39
N LEU A 39 -3.99 3.77 0.36
CA LEU A 39 -2.59 3.38 0.12
C LEU A 39 -2.40 1.87 0.23
N LEU A 40 -3.04 1.23 1.22
CA LEU A 40 -2.95 -0.21 1.41
C LEU A 40 -3.53 -0.95 0.20
N VAL A 41 -4.79 -0.75 -0.15
CA VAL A 41 -5.48 -1.54 -1.19
C VAL A 41 -5.03 -1.24 -2.62
N THR A 42 -4.27 -0.17 -2.84
CA THR A 42 -3.73 0.20 -4.15
C THR A 42 -2.24 -0.07 -4.30
N GLY A 43 -1.52 -0.10 -3.19
CA GLY A 43 -0.07 -0.12 -3.20
C GLY A 43 0.58 1.11 -3.86
N MET A 44 -0.14 2.22 -3.99
CA MET A 44 0.40 3.48 -4.51
C MET A 44 1.51 4.03 -3.60
N ARG A 45 2.43 4.78 -4.21
CA ARG A 45 3.27 5.71 -3.44
C ARG A 45 2.42 6.90 -3.02
N TYR A 46 2.75 7.51 -1.88
CA TYR A 46 1.97 8.65 -1.38
C TYR A 46 1.85 9.79 -2.39
N ALA A 47 2.94 10.12 -3.09
CA ALA A 47 2.91 11.14 -4.15
C ALA A 47 2.02 10.77 -5.34
N GLU A 48 1.91 9.46 -5.66
CA GLU A 48 0.96 8.99 -6.69
C GLU A 48 -0.49 9.16 -6.21
N LEU A 49 -0.77 8.86 -4.95
CA LEU A 49 -2.09 9.07 -4.35
C LEU A 49 -2.49 10.55 -4.35
N GLN A 50 -1.56 11.47 -4.01
CA GLN A 50 -1.80 12.91 -4.07
C GLN A 50 -2.18 13.34 -5.50
N ARG A 51 -1.43 12.88 -6.51
CA ARG A 51 -1.73 13.18 -7.93
C ARG A 51 -3.03 12.56 -8.39
N PHE A 52 -3.31 11.33 -7.98
CA PHE A 52 -4.58 10.67 -8.28
C PHE A 52 -5.77 11.44 -7.68
N ARG A 53 -5.61 11.96 -6.46
CA ARG A 53 -6.63 12.78 -5.81
C ARG A 53 -6.97 14.07 -6.60
N GLU A 54 -5.98 14.62 -7.31
CA GLU A 54 -6.13 15.77 -8.22
C GLU A 54 -6.71 15.36 -9.59
N ASN A 55 -6.63 14.09 -9.96
CA ASN A 55 -7.02 13.56 -11.27
C ASN A 55 -7.96 12.35 -11.13
N PRO A 56 -9.20 12.55 -10.66
CA PRO A 56 -10.14 11.45 -10.41
C PRO A 56 -10.52 10.67 -11.67
N ASN A 57 -10.37 11.27 -12.85
CA ASN A 57 -10.58 10.64 -14.15
C ASN A 57 -9.57 9.53 -14.49
N TRP A 58 -8.53 9.33 -13.69
CA TRP A 58 -7.66 8.16 -13.82
C TRP A 58 -8.32 6.86 -13.33
N LEU A 59 -9.45 6.96 -12.64
CA LEU A 59 -10.26 5.79 -12.24
C LEU A 59 -11.24 5.45 -13.36
N GLU A 60 -11.03 4.29 -13.98
CA GLU A 60 -11.90 3.72 -15.01
C GLU A 60 -12.33 2.30 -14.61
N GLY A 61 -13.60 2.12 -14.31
CA GLY A 61 -14.15 0.82 -13.90
C GLY A 61 -13.45 0.26 -12.65
N GLN A 62 -12.70 -0.81 -12.83
CA GLN A 62 -11.92 -1.47 -11.76
C GLN A 62 -10.42 -1.14 -11.83
N PHE A 63 -10.01 -0.14 -12.59
CA PHE A 63 -8.61 0.18 -12.75
C PHE A 63 -8.34 1.66 -12.47
N ILE A 64 -7.19 1.92 -11.84
CA ILE A 64 -6.62 3.26 -11.77
C ILE A 64 -5.43 3.30 -12.73
N TYR A 65 -5.54 4.11 -13.76
CA TYR A 65 -4.46 4.38 -14.69
C TYR A 65 -3.50 5.41 -14.11
N LEU A 66 -2.26 5.02 -13.85
CA LEU A 66 -1.20 5.92 -13.43
C LEU A 66 -0.28 6.25 -14.60
N PRO A 67 -0.37 7.44 -15.19
CA PRO A 67 0.47 7.83 -16.30
C PRO A 67 1.94 7.98 -15.86
N ARG A 68 2.85 7.97 -16.82
CA ARG A 68 4.29 8.11 -16.57
C ARG A 68 4.64 9.36 -15.75
N GLY A 69 3.89 10.44 -15.89
CA GLY A 69 4.06 11.71 -15.16
C GLY A 69 3.42 11.76 -13.77
N SER A 70 2.87 10.66 -13.25
CA SER A 70 2.17 10.62 -11.95
C SER A 70 3.06 10.92 -10.74
N MET A 71 4.37 10.98 -10.90
CA MET A 71 5.34 11.36 -9.86
C MET A 71 5.90 12.76 -10.11
N LEU A 72 6.15 13.52 -9.03
CA LEU A 72 6.75 14.86 -9.07
C LEU A 72 8.15 14.88 -9.74
N LYS A 73 8.89 13.77 -9.61
CA LYS A 73 10.18 13.58 -10.29
C LYS A 73 10.03 12.39 -11.22
N VAL A 74 9.98 12.65 -12.51
CA VAL A 74 9.97 11.58 -13.52
C VAL A 74 11.35 10.93 -13.53
N LYS A 75 11.46 9.78 -12.86
CA LYS A 75 12.63 8.92 -13.05
C LYS A 75 12.50 8.28 -14.42
N ALA A 76 13.58 8.30 -15.21
CA ALA A 76 13.61 7.79 -16.57
C ALA A 76 13.06 6.33 -16.71
N LYS A 77 13.09 5.55 -15.64
CA LYS A 77 12.64 4.16 -15.56
C LYS A 77 11.18 3.96 -15.12
N GLN A 78 10.47 5.02 -14.72
CA GLN A 78 9.08 4.86 -14.29
C GLN A 78 8.18 4.69 -15.51
N LYS A 79 7.52 3.54 -15.60
CA LYS A 79 6.52 3.24 -16.62
C LYS A 79 5.13 3.61 -16.10
N GLU A 80 4.23 3.90 -17.02
CA GLU A 80 2.79 3.89 -16.77
C GLU A 80 2.35 2.52 -16.28
N ARG A 81 1.31 2.47 -15.49
CA ARG A 81 0.75 1.20 -15.02
C ARG A 81 -0.72 1.33 -14.63
N ASN A 82 -1.40 0.19 -14.66
CA ASN A 82 -2.76 0.05 -14.19
C ASN A 82 -2.75 -0.63 -12.81
N ILE A 83 -3.45 -0.03 -11.86
CA ILE A 83 -3.72 -0.63 -10.56
C ILE A 83 -5.12 -1.21 -10.61
N ARG A 84 -5.23 -2.52 -10.44
CA ARG A 84 -6.51 -3.20 -10.34
C ARG A 84 -7.10 -3.05 -8.94
N LEU A 85 -8.40 -2.84 -8.85
CA LEU A 85 -9.17 -2.74 -7.62
C LEU A 85 -10.17 -3.89 -7.55
N SER A 86 -10.32 -4.48 -6.36
CA SER A 86 -11.51 -5.26 -6.02
C SER A 86 -12.72 -4.33 -5.84
N ASP A 87 -13.92 -4.87 -5.70
CA ASP A 87 -15.13 -4.06 -5.43
C ASP A 87 -15.00 -3.30 -4.09
N MET A 88 -14.42 -3.94 -3.08
CA MET A 88 -14.07 -3.28 -1.83
C MET A 88 -13.04 -2.15 -2.07
N GLY A 89 -12.02 -2.39 -2.88
CA GLY A 89 -11.04 -1.38 -3.25
C GLY A 89 -11.67 -0.17 -3.92
N LYS A 90 -12.65 -0.37 -4.80
CA LYS A 90 -13.44 0.74 -5.42
C LYS A 90 -14.18 1.55 -4.37
N THR A 91 -14.85 0.89 -3.44
CA THR A 91 -15.57 1.58 -2.35
C THR A 91 -14.62 2.41 -1.50
N ILE A 92 -13.46 1.87 -1.15
CA ILE A 92 -12.42 2.57 -0.39
C ILE A 92 -11.89 3.79 -1.16
N ILE A 93 -11.67 3.64 -2.46
CA ILE A 93 -11.20 4.75 -3.30
C ILE A 93 -12.28 5.83 -3.47
N SER A 94 -13.55 5.44 -3.58
CA SER A 94 -14.65 6.41 -3.59
C SER A 94 -14.71 7.20 -2.28
N ASP A 95 -14.50 6.55 -1.14
CA ASP A 95 -14.45 7.22 0.17
C ASP A 95 -13.23 8.16 0.31
N LEU A 96 -12.11 7.88 -0.35
CA LEU A 96 -10.95 8.78 -0.39
C LEU A 96 -11.33 10.17 -0.92
N PHE A 97 -12.21 10.24 -1.92
CA PHE A 97 -12.62 11.52 -2.51
C PHE A 97 -13.47 12.39 -1.58
N THR A 98 -13.96 11.84 -0.47
CA THR A 98 -14.63 12.59 0.60
C THR A 98 -13.65 13.13 1.66
N ALA A 99 -12.37 12.73 1.63
CA ALA A 99 -11.36 13.26 2.52
C ALA A 99 -11.04 14.74 2.20
N PRO A 100 -10.54 15.53 3.17
CA PRO A 100 -10.12 16.89 2.94
C PRO A 100 -9.11 17.03 1.79
N HIS A 101 -9.18 18.15 1.10
CA HIS A 101 -8.26 18.48 0.02
C HIS A 101 -7.67 19.88 0.25
N PRO A 102 -6.35 20.07 0.11
CA PRO A 102 -5.33 19.09 -0.30
C PRO A 102 -5.02 18.05 0.77
N LEU A 103 -4.52 16.89 0.35
CA LEU A 103 -3.98 15.89 1.28
C LEU A 103 -2.73 16.43 2.00
N PRO A 104 -2.45 15.97 3.24
CA PRO A 104 -1.24 16.39 3.97
C PRO A 104 0.04 16.25 3.14
N SER A 105 1.07 17.03 3.42
CA SER A 105 2.37 16.84 2.79
C SER A 105 2.97 15.46 3.17
N LEU A 106 3.82 14.92 2.30
CA LEU A 106 4.48 13.63 2.56
C LEU A 106 5.23 13.61 3.90
N PRO A 107 6.03 14.63 4.28
CA PRO A 107 6.68 14.66 5.59
C PRO A 107 5.69 14.70 6.75
N ALA A 108 4.61 15.47 6.63
CA ALA A 108 3.57 15.54 7.66
C ALA A 108 2.88 14.19 7.88
N MET A 109 2.56 13.51 6.78
CA MET A 109 1.96 12.17 6.85
C MET A 109 2.92 11.12 7.42
N ASP A 110 4.20 11.14 7.01
CA ASP A 110 5.23 10.25 7.59
C ASP A 110 5.39 10.47 9.10
N MET A 111 5.44 11.71 9.52
CA MET A 111 5.57 12.04 10.96
C MET A 111 4.36 11.56 11.75
N LYS A 112 3.15 11.76 11.22
CA LYS A 112 1.91 11.31 11.84
C LYS A 112 1.87 9.80 12.00
N LEU A 113 2.17 9.06 10.92
CA LEU A 113 2.23 7.61 10.94
C LEU A 113 3.28 7.06 11.91
N ARG A 114 4.46 7.64 11.89
CA ARG A 114 5.55 7.26 12.78
C ARG A 114 5.17 7.44 14.25
N ARG A 115 4.61 8.60 14.63
CA ARG A 115 4.15 8.85 16.00
C ARG A 115 3.05 7.91 16.44
N LEU A 116 2.08 7.65 15.56
CA LEU A 116 0.97 6.76 15.86
C LEU A 116 1.46 5.32 16.03
N SER A 117 2.25 4.81 15.10
CA SER A 117 2.73 3.43 15.13
C SER A 117 3.66 3.13 16.30
N LEU A 118 4.51 4.08 16.72
CA LEU A 118 5.38 3.93 17.89
C LEU A 118 4.61 3.78 19.21
N ARG A 119 3.35 4.22 19.27
CA ARG A 119 2.48 4.07 20.44
C ARG A 119 1.72 2.75 20.50
N ILE A 120 1.62 2.06 19.37
CA ILE A 120 0.71 0.92 19.19
C ILE A 120 1.48 -0.35 18.86
N LEU A 121 2.53 -0.21 18.06
CA LEU A 121 3.29 -1.33 17.51
C LEU A 121 4.72 -1.31 18.06
N GLU A 122 5.22 -2.48 18.40
CA GLU A 122 6.62 -2.64 18.81
C GLU A 122 7.58 -2.60 17.62
N GLY A 123 8.80 -2.11 17.83
CA GLY A 123 9.90 -2.15 16.87
C GLY A 123 9.83 -1.04 15.82
N THR A 124 10.11 -1.37 14.56
CA THR A 124 10.23 -0.40 13.46
C THR A 124 8.90 0.31 13.19
N PRO A 125 8.84 1.66 13.22
CA PRO A 125 7.60 2.39 12.98
C PRO A 125 7.14 2.31 11.54
N ALA A 126 5.81 2.47 11.34
CA ALA A 126 5.23 2.61 10.03
C ALA A 126 5.55 3.98 9.40
N ASN A 127 5.62 4.01 8.07
CA ASN A 127 5.78 5.19 7.24
C ASN A 127 4.99 5.04 5.92
N ASN A 128 5.03 6.03 5.04
CA ASN A 128 4.30 5.98 3.77
C ASN A 128 4.70 4.80 2.86
N LYS A 129 5.90 4.25 2.97
CA LYS A 129 6.34 3.08 2.19
C LYS A 129 5.78 1.77 2.75
N THR A 130 5.40 1.74 4.02
CA THR A 130 4.85 0.57 4.72
C THR A 130 3.65 -0.01 3.99
N PHE A 131 2.69 0.83 3.61
CA PHE A 131 1.43 0.36 2.98
C PHE A 131 1.67 -0.35 1.65
N ARG A 132 2.49 0.25 0.78
CA ARG A 132 2.85 -0.36 -0.50
C ARG A 132 3.57 -1.69 -0.30
N LYS A 133 4.55 -1.74 0.62
CA LYS A 133 5.28 -2.97 0.90
C LYS A 133 4.38 -4.03 1.53
N THR A 134 3.49 -3.63 2.41
CA THR A 134 2.49 -4.52 3.01
C THR A 134 1.57 -5.11 1.95
N TRP A 135 0.98 -4.25 1.10
CA TRP A 135 0.08 -4.70 0.04
C TRP A 135 0.74 -5.68 -0.92
N GLU A 136 1.92 -5.34 -1.40
CA GLU A 136 2.73 -6.17 -2.26
C GLU A 136 3.01 -7.55 -1.62
N SER A 137 3.41 -7.56 -0.34
CA SER A 137 3.68 -8.79 0.41
C SER A 137 2.43 -9.64 0.62
N TRP A 138 1.28 -9.01 0.93
CA TRP A 138 0.02 -9.72 1.10
C TRP A 138 -0.46 -10.34 -0.20
N LEU A 139 -0.38 -9.62 -1.31
CA LEU A 139 -0.77 -10.15 -2.63
C LEU A 139 0.11 -11.34 -3.03
N VAL A 140 1.44 -11.23 -2.87
CA VAL A 140 2.35 -12.33 -3.23
C VAL A 140 2.14 -13.55 -2.34
N TYR A 141 1.94 -13.35 -1.03
CA TYR A 141 1.67 -14.44 -0.12
C TYR A 141 0.33 -15.13 -0.37
N TYR A 142 -0.70 -14.35 -0.71
CA TYR A 142 -2.04 -14.87 -0.96
C TYR A 142 -2.21 -15.48 -2.36
N TYR A 143 -1.58 -14.90 -3.39
CA TYR A 143 -1.61 -15.30 -4.79
C TYR A 143 -0.19 -15.57 -5.33
N PRO A 144 0.51 -16.61 -4.85
CA PRO A 144 1.92 -16.84 -5.22
C PRO A 144 2.12 -17.12 -6.72
N ASP A 145 1.11 -17.66 -7.40
CA ASP A 145 1.08 -17.95 -8.84
C ASP A 145 0.84 -16.70 -9.71
N LYS A 146 0.54 -15.54 -9.12
CA LYS A 146 0.25 -14.28 -9.80
C LYS A 146 1.36 -13.22 -9.68
N SER A 147 2.57 -13.64 -9.34
CA SER A 147 3.71 -12.74 -9.06
C SER A 147 3.97 -11.73 -10.18
N LEU A 148 3.87 -12.15 -11.46
CA LEU A 148 4.06 -11.25 -12.60
C LEU A 148 2.99 -10.16 -12.67
N GLN A 149 1.72 -10.50 -12.46
CA GLN A 149 0.60 -9.55 -12.48
C GLN A 149 0.73 -8.54 -11.34
N ILE A 150 1.11 -9.02 -10.16
CA ILE A 150 1.39 -8.19 -8.99
C ILE A 150 2.54 -7.22 -9.30
N ALA A 151 3.65 -7.72 -9.88
CA ALA A 151 4.79 -6.91 -10.29
C ALA A 151 4.40 -5.77 -11.22
N MET A 152 3.64 -6.09 -12.26
CA MET A 152 3.17 -5.12 -13.26
C MET A 152 2.28 -4.07 -12.61
N SER A 153 1.31 -4.47 -11.78
CA SER A 153 0.44 -3.56 -11.05
C SER A 153 1.22 -2.62 -10.12
N GLN A 154 2.30 -3.12 -9.53
CA GLN A 154 3.18 -2.31 -8.68
C GLN A 154 4.24 -1.53 -9.48
N GLY A 155 4.33 -1.70 -10.81
CA GLY A 155 5.29 -1.01 -11.67
C GLY A 155 6.74 -1.44 -11.42
N HIS A 156 6.96 -2.72 -11.09
CA HIS A 156 8.29 -3.31 -11.01
C HIS A 156 8.76 -3.77 -12.40
N THR A 157 10.05 -3.62 -12.65
CA THR A 157 10.65 -3.96 -13.95
C THR A 157 11.27 -5.35 -13.98
N THR A 158 11.45 -6.00 -12.83
CA THR A 158 12.11 -7.32 -12.70
C THR A 158 11.40 -8.21 -11.69
N ILE A 159 11.26 -9.48 -12.02
CA ILE A 159 10.66 -10.52 -11.17
C ILE A 159 11.57 -10.84 -9.97
N THR A 160 12.88 -10.64 -10.08
CA THR A 160 13.89 -10.91 -9.05
C THR A 160 13.63 -10.23 -7.70
N GLN A 161 12.79 -9.21 -7.66
CA GLN A 161 12.39 -8.60 -6.38
C GLN A 161 11.34 -9.41 -5.61
N TYR A 162 10.74 -10.43 -6.25
CA TYR A 162 9.64 -11.23 -5.67
C TYR A 162 10.10 -12.42 -4.86
N GLU A 163 11.27 -13.00 -5.15
CA GLU A 163 11.85 -14.10 -4.37
C GLU A 163 11.92 -13.77 -2.88
N HIS A 164 12.14 -12.49 -2.56
CA HIS A 164 12.17 -12.00 -1.18
C HIS A 164 10.80 -11.92 -0.48
N TYR A 165 9.68 -12.09 -1.21
CA TYR A 165 8.34 -12.05 -0.62
C TYR A 165 7.79 -13.46 -0.33
N LEU A 166 8.36 -14.50 -0.95
CA LEU A 166 7.92 -15.87 -0.76
C LEU A 166 8.27 -16.40 0.64
N ASP A 167 9.35 -15.92 1.26
CA ASP A 167 9.80 -16.31 2.59
C ASP A 167 9.26 -15.41 3.72
N MET A 168 8.15 -14.69 3.49
CA MET A 168 7.56 -13.87 4.52
C MET A 168 6.98 -14.74 5.64
N PRO A 169 7.29 -14.46 6.93
CA PRO A 169 6.83 -15.25 8.06
C PRO A 169 5.39 -14.94 8.45
N PHE A 170 4.48 -14.95 7.47
CA PHE A 170 3.04 -14.91 7.70
C PHE A 170 2.55 -16.28 8.13
N THR A 171 1.49 -16.30 8.94
CA THR A 171 0.84 -17.51 9.41
C THR A 171 -0.44 -17.79 8.61
N GLU A 172 -1.02 -18.98 8.77
CA GLU A 172 -2.33 -19.30 8.18
C GLU A 172 -3.45 -18.39 8.74
N ASP A 173 -3.32 -17.92 9.98
CA ASP A 173 -4.26 -16.94 10.54
C ASP A 173 -4.07 -15.57 9.90
N ASP A 174 -2.84 -15.13 9.63
CA ASP A 174 -2.59 -13.93 8.82
C ASP A 174 -3.25 -14.06 7.44
N ARG A 175 -3.16 -15.24 6.80
CA ARG A 175 -3.76 -15.50 5.49
C ARG A 175 -5.28 -15.37 5.50
N LYS A 176 -5.95 -15.91 6.51
CA LYS A 176 -7.40 -15.77 6.69
C LYS A 176 -7.81 -14.31 6.85
N GLU A 177 -7.05 -13.56 7.64
CA GLU A 177 -7.31 -12.13 7.86
C GLU A 177 -6.99 -11.26 6.63
N MET A 178 -5.96 -11.62 5.83
CA MET A 178 -5.66 -10.96 4.56
C MET A 178 -6.80 -11.08 3.56
N ARG A 179 -7.52 -12.21 3.59
CA ARG A 179 -8.57 -12.53 2.64
C ARG A 179 -9.54 -11.37 2.45
N LYS A 180 -10.01 -10.76 3.51
CA LYS A 180 -10.95 -9.63 3.46
C LYS A 180 -10.44 -8.42 2.68
N TRP A 181 -9.11 -8.28 2.56
CA TRP A 181 -8.46 -7.16 1.87
C TRP A 181 -8.08 -7.47 0.43
N VAL A 182 -7.65 -8.71 0.16
CA VAL A 182 -7.06 -9.11 -1.13
C VAL A 182 -8.03 -9.89 -2.02
N GLU A 183 -9.11 -10.47 -1.46
CA GLU A 183 -10.09 -11.24 -2.24
C GLU A 183 -10.75 -10.36 -3.31
N GLY A 184 -10.89 -10.90 -4.52
CA GLY A 184 -11.45 -10.18 -5.66
C GLY A 184 -10.49 -9.19 -6.34
N TRP A 185 -9.20 -9.20 -5.94
CA TRP A 185 -8.19 -8.39 -6.63
C TRP A 185 -7.84 -8.96 -8.01
N ILE A 186 -8.03 -10.28 -8.24
CA ILE A 186 -7.85 -10.96 -9.53
C ILE A 186 -9.19 -11.39 -10.08
#